data_467df269a9a0be2ca65f6076f9950f96
#
_entry.id   467df269a9a0be2ca65f6076f9950f96
#
_cell.length_a   1.000
_cell.length_b   1.000
_cell.length_c   1.000
_cell.angle_alpha   90.00
_cell.angle_beta   90.00
_cell.angle_gamma   90.00
#
_symmetry.space_group_name_H-M   'P 1'
#
loop_
_entity.id
_entity.type
_entity.pdbx_description
1 polymer ?
#
loop_
_entity_poly.entity_id
_entity_poly.type
_entity_poly.pdbx_seq_one_letter_code
_entity_poly.pdbx_strand_id
1 'polypeptide(L)'
;MNEQAPQDLAPTQPGYLSRRAALIGGGAAVLASALTKHGIAAQDTTPEAMELVVEALGAGMPSGTPGRQLILARATFPTGFTLPPHTHPGPVVAFVESGTYGFTPVIGEASQVTRATAPGTPEVPTVGSEILLAPGDALFHDEDVTGIDRAVGDEPLVLLLAVLFDPTQPLYHLAHVDEGTPAP
;
A
#
# COMPACT_ATOMS: atom_id res chain seq x y z
N MET A 1 65.63 -4.33 -3.95
CA MET A 1 64.51 -3.75 -3.19
C MET A 1 63.81 -2.77 -4.11
N ASN A 2 62.76 -3.25 -4.73
CA ASN A 2 61.93 -2.42 -5.61
C ASN A 2 60.48 -2.65 -5.11
N GLU A 3 60.01 -1.68 -4.34
CA GLU A 3 58.66 -1.62 -3.80
C GLU A 3 57.76 -0.94 -4.84
N GLN A 4 56.89 -1.74 -5.41
CA GLN A 4 55.91 -1.29 -6.40
C GLN A 4 54.59 -1.10 -5.70
N ALA A 5 54.19 0.17 -5.57
CA ALA A 5 52.91 0.58 -4.99
C ALA A 5 51.71 0.08 -5.82
N PRO A 6 50.59 -0.32 -5.21
CA PRO A 6 49.39 -0.74 -5.91
C PRO A 6 48.67 0.44 -6.54
N GLN A 7 48.26 0.25 -7.80
CA GLN A 7 47.47 1.23 -8.56
C GLN A 7 46.03 1.24 -8.06
N ASP A 8 45.57 2.41 -7.68
CA ASP A 8 44.16 2.74 -7.40
C ASP A 8 43.30 2.49 -8.64
N LEU A 9 42.44 1.49 -8.54
CA LEU A 9 41.32 1.30 -9.46
C LEU A 9 40.11 2.09 -8.94
N ALA A 10 39.87 3.23 -9.55
CA ALA A 10 38.64 4.00 -9.34
C ALA A 10 37.38 3.17 -9.79
N PRO A 11 36.33 3.14 -9.01
CA PRO A 11 35.11 2.45 -9.42
C PRO A 11 34.38 3.27 -10.49
N THR A 12 34.18 2.66 -11.65
CA THR A 12 33.32 3.14 -12.73
C THR A 12 31.86 3.13 -12.24
N GLN A 13 31.26 4.28 -12.10
CA GLN A 13 29.85 4.41 -11.79
C GLN A 13 28.99 3.98 -12.99
N PRO A 14 28.02 3.04 -12.82
CA PRO A 14 27.03 2.79 -13.87
C PRO A 14 26.03 3.94 -13.90
N GLY A 15 25.80 4.46 -15.10
CA GLY A 15 24.91 5.57 -15.36
C GLY A 15 23.47 5.29 -14.91
N TYR A 16 22.92 6.22 -14.17
CA TYR A 16 21.51 6.26 -13.77
C TYR A 16 20.65 6.57 -15.01
N LEU A 17 20.03 5.54 -15.56
CA LEU A 17 18.97 5.73 -16.56
C LEU A 17 17.65 5.96 -15.82
N SER A 18 17.24 7.23 -15.81
CA SER A 18 15.88 7.63 -15.43
C SER A 18 14.87 6.98 -16.39
N ARG A 19 14.16 5.96 -15.94
CA ARG A 19 12.95 5.47 -16.59
C ARG A 19 11.80 5.59 -15.60
N ARG A 20 10.97 6.62 -15.80
CA ARG A 20 9.62 6.68 -15.24
C ARG A 20 8.82 5.55 -15.88
N ALA A 21 8.70 4.42 -15.20
CA ALA A 21 7.76 3.37 -15.54
C ALA A 21 6.52 3.56 -14.67
N ALA A 22 5.46 4.12 -15.25
CA ALA A 22 4.13 4.07 -14.67
C ALA A 22 3.63 2.63 -14.80
N LEU A 23 3.55 1.89 -13.70
CA LEU A 23 2.87 0.61 -13.64
C LEU A 23 1.38 0.88 -13.39
N ILE A 24 0.61 0.87 -14.46
CA ILE A 24 -0.85 0.87 -14.40
C ILE A 24 -1.26 -0.57 -14.06
N GLY A 25 -1.59 -0.82 -12.79
CA GLY A 25 -2.22 -2.05 -12.35
C GLY A 25 -3.68 -2.04 -12.78
N GLY A 26 -4.06 -3.01 -13.64
CA GLY A 26 -5.40 -3.11 -14.18
C GLY A 26 -6.45 -3.46 -13.13
N GLY A 27 -7.32 -2.54 -12.83
CA GLY A 27 -8.63 -2.77 -12.22
C GLY A 27 -9.70 -2.59 -13.29
N ALA A 28 -10.63 -3.52 -13.36
CA ALA A 28 -11.75 -3.72 -14.25
C ALA A 28 -12.15 -2.52 -15.12
N ALA A 29 -11.76 -2.54 -16.40
CA ALA A 29 -12.28 -1.65 -17.43
C ALA A 29 -13.69 -2.09 -17.83
N VAL A 30 -14.70 -1.33 -17.45
CA VAL A 30 -16.02 -1.39 -18.10
C VAL A 30 -15.94 -0.53 -19.35
N LEU A 31 -15.93 -1.18 -20.51
CA LEU A 31 -16.05 -0.55 -21.81
C LEU A 31 -17.45 0.04 -21.98
N ALA A 32 -17.57 1.35 -21.92
CA ALA A 32 -18.72 2.07 -22.44
C ALA A 32 -18.37 2.62 -23.82
N SER A 33 -18.87 1.99 -24.86
CA SER A 33 -18.78 2.44 -26.25
C SER A 33 -19.68 3.63 -26.46
N ALA A 34 -19.10 4.71 -27.01
CA ALA A 34 -19.80 5.90 -27.47
C ALA A 34 -20.61 5.61 -28.74
N LEU A 35 -21.80 6.15 -28.84
CA LEU A 35 -22.30 6.78 -30.09
C LEU A 35 -23.49 7.72 -29.84
N THR A 36 -23.23 8.95 -30.16
CA THR A 36 -24.01 9.96 -30.90
C THR A 36 -25.26 10.61 -30.37
N LYS A 37 -25.08 11.93 -30.25
CA LYS A 37 -25.90 13.06 -30.75
C LYS A 37 -27.30 13.33 -30.19
N HIS A 38 -27.37 14.57 -29.75
CA HIS A 38 -28.47 15.51 -29.64
C HIS A 38 -29.21 15.58 -28.30
N GLY A 39 -28.94 16.66 -27.63
CA GLY A 39 -29.97 17.49 -27.02
C GLY A 39 -30.12 17.39 -25.50
N ILE A 40 -29.83 18.52 -24.88
CA ILE A 40 -30.25 18.96 -23.55
C ILE A 40 -29.41 18.38 -22.40
N ALA A 41 -28.53 19.25 -21.90
CA ALA A 41 -27.70 19.05 -20.72
C ALA A 41 -28.57 18.82 -19.48
N ALA A 42 -28.70 17.59 -19.09
CA ALA A 42 -28.68 17.25 -17.69
C ALA A 42 -27.19 17.04 -17.37
N GLN A 43 -26.62 17.90 -16.56
CA GLN A 43 -25.33 17.59 -15.93
C GLN A 43 -25.62 16.48 -14.96
N ASP A 44 -25.54 15.23 -15.45
CA ASP A 44 -25.25 14.08 -14.59
C ASP A 44 -23.84 14.34 -14.05
N THR A 45 -23.77 14.96 -12.89
CA THR A 45 -22.62 14.85 -12.02
C THR A 45 -22.60 13.40 -11.52
N THR A 46 -22.11 12.51 -12.37
CA THR A 46 -21.63 11.21 -11.90
C THR A 46 -20.62 11.56 -10.80
N PRO A 47 -20.82 11.14 -9.54
CA PRO A 47 -19.81 11.34 -8.52
C PRO A 47 -18.50 10.80 -9.10
N GLU A 48 -17.44 11.61 -9.12
CA GLU A 48 -16.11 11.11 -9.44
C GLU A 48 -15.93 9.85 -8.59
N ALA A 49 -15.71 8.71 -9.25
CA ALA A 49 -15.56 7.45 -8.56
C ALA A 49 -14.41 7.67 -7.58
N MET A 50 -14.69 7.52 -6.28
CA MET A 50 -13.66 7.59 -5.25
C MET A 50 -12.70 6.43 -5.50
N GLU A 51 -11.54 6.71 -6.07
CA GLU A 51 -10.56 5.72 -6.47
C GLU A 51 -9.33 5.79 -5.57
N LEU A 52 -8.90 4.65 -5.06
CA LEU A 52 -7.61 4.50 -4.40
C LEU A 52 -6.49 4.68 -5.43
N VAL A 53 -5.63 5.67 -5.20
CA VAL A 53 -4.46 5.93 -6.06
C VAL A 53 -3.21 5.37 -5.38
N VAL A 54 -2.47 4.52 -6.09
CA VAL A 54 -1.19 3.97 -5.62
C VAL A 54 -0.07 4.36 -6.57
N GLU A 55 0.92 5.09 -6.05
CA GLU A 55 2.10 5.55 -6.77
C GLU A 55 3.34 4.82 -6.25
N ALA A 56 4.09 4.14 -7.14
CA ALA A 56 5.36 3.54 -6.78
C ALA A 56 6.45 4.63 -6.68
N LEU A 57 7.06 4.77 -5.51
CA LEU A 57 8.15 5.73 -5.24
C LEU A 57 9.53 5.10 -5.46
N GLY A 58 9.65 3.81 -5.27
CA GLY A 58 10.90 3.07 -5.48
C GLY A 58 10.70 1.57 -5.30
N ALA A 59 11.56 0.78 -5.94
CA ALA A 59 11.52 -0.67 -5.81
C ALA A 59 12.91 -1.28 -6.01
N GLY A 60 13.12 -2.47 -5.41
CA GLY A 60 14.36 -3.22 -5.54
C GLY A 60 14.16 -4.71 -5.26
N MET A 61 15.13 -5.53 -5.68
CA MET A 61 15.16 -6.98 -5.42
C MET A 61 16.23 -7.26 -4.35
N PRO A 62 15.85 -7.48 -3.09
CA PRO A 62 16.82 -7.73 -2.03
C PRO A 62 17.52 -9.09 -2.23
N SER A 63 18.84 -9.13 -2.10
CA SER A 63 19.62 -10.36 -2.34
C SER A 63 19.33 -11.47 -1.31
N GLY A 64 18.86 -11.09 -0.11
CA GLY A 64 18.51 -12.03 0.98
C GLY A 64 17.15 -12.73 0.81
N THR A 65 16.31 -12.28 -0.12
CA THR A 65 14.96 -12.80 -0.36
C THR A 65 14.71 -13.04 -1.85
N PRO A 66 15.31 -14.11 -2.43
CA PRO A 66 15.17 -14.42 -3.85
C PRO A 66 13.69 -14.52 -4.27
N GLY A 67 13.33 -13.92 -5.41
CA GLY A 67 11.96 -13.92 -5.93
C GLY A 67 11.03 -12.90 -5.28
N ARG A 68 11.48 -12.17 -4.25
CA ARG A 68 10.71 -11.10 -3.62
C ARG A 68 11.19 -9.72 -4.08
N GLN A 69 10.28 -8.78 -4.19
CA GLN A 69 10.54 -7.37 -4.45
C GLN A 69 10.14 -6.54 -3.24
N LEU A 70 11.01 -5.62 -2.83
CA LEU A 70 10.66 -4.58 -1.89
C LEU A 70 10.22 -3.34 -2.68
N ILE A 71 9.01 -2.85 -2.41
CA ILE A 71 8.49 -1.61 -2.98
C ILE A 71 8.22 -0.60 -1.87
N LEU A 72 8.51 0.66 -2.15
CA LEU A 72 7.98 1.80 -1.42
C LEU A 72 6.94 2.47 -2.31
N ALA A 73 5.71 2.58 -1.83
CA ALA A 73 4.60 3.20 -2.55
C ALA A 73 3.91 4.25 -1.69
N ARG A 74 3.27 5.22 -2.34
CA ARG A 74 2.32 6.14 -1.70
C ARG A 74 0.92 5.74 -2.12
N ALA A 75 0.05 5.48 -1.15
CA ALA A 75 -1.37 5.19 -1.35
C ALA A 75 -2.20 6.37 -0.87
N THR A 76 -3.05 6.91 -1.74
CA THR A 76 -3.97 8.01 -1.40
C THR A 76 -5.39 7.49 -1.44
N PHE A 77 -6.04 7.49 -0.29
CA PHE A 77 -7.43 7.12 -0.10
C PHE A 77 -8.27 8.38 -0.07
N PRO A 78 -9.26 8.53 -0.95
CA PRO A 78 -10.21 9.64 -0.87
C PRO A 78 -10.94 9.66 0.47
N THR A 79 -11.44 10.83 0.85
CA THR A 79 -12.25 11.00 2.07
C THR A 79 -13.38 10.00 2.14
N GLY A 80 -13.50 9.29 3.27
CA GLY A 80 -14.54 8.29 3.50
C GLY A 80 -14.40 6.98 2.71
N PHE A 81 -13.33 6.82 1.93
CA PHE A 81 -13.06 5.58 1.20
C PHE A 81 -12.78 4.42 2.17
N THR A 82 -13.29 3.26 1.83
CA THR A 82 -13.01 2.01 2.54
C THR A 82 -12.52 0.98 1.54
N LEU A 83 -11.32 0.46 1.75
CA LEU A 83 -10.83 -0.73 1.07
C LEU A 83 -11.37 -1.94 1.84
N PRO A 84 -12.23 -2.77 1.21
CA PRO A 84 -12.87 -3.91 1.88
C PRO A 84 -11.84 -4.95 2.32
N PRO A 85 -12.26 -6.03 3.01
CA PRO A 85 -11.35 -7.07 3.48
C PRO A 85 -10.38 -7.51 2.38
N HIS A 86 -9.08 -7.43 2.67
CA HIS A 86 -8.02 -7.75 1.72
C HIS A 86 -6.77 -8.28 2.43
N THR A 87 -5.93 -8.97 1.68
CA THR A 87 -4.61 -9.46 2.11
C THR A 87 -3.54 -8.91 1.18
N HIS A 88 -2.29 -8.94 1.63
CA HIS A 88 -1.13 -8.65 0.81
C HIS A 88 -0.29 -9.92 0.58
N PRO A 89 0.38 -10.08 -0.59
CA PRO A 89 1.23 -11.23 -0.88
C PRO A 89 2.59 -11.16 -0.18
N GLY A 90 2.65 -10.54 0.99
CA GLY A 90 3.83 -10.41 1.83
C GLY A 90 3.65 -9.36 2.92
N PRO A 91 4.61 -9.23 3.85
CA PRO A 91 4.53 -8.28 4.95
C PRO A 91 4.51 -6.84 4.48
N VAL A 92 3.76 -6.02 5.21
CA VAL A 92 3.55 -4.59 4.95
C VAL A 92 3.91 -3.76 6.17
N VAL A 93 4.58 -2.64 5.93
CA VAL A 93 4.61 -1.50 6.86
C VAL A 93 3.87 -0.35 6.23
N ALA A 94 2.79 0.10 6.85
CA ALA A 94 2.02 1.27 6.46
C ALA A 94 2.32 2.42 7.44
N PHE A 95 2.88 3.52 6.93
CA PHE A 95 3.15 4.72 7.72
C PHE A 95 2.14 5.81 7.34
N VAL A 96 1.51 6.43 8.31
CA VAL A 96 0.54 7.51 8.08
C VAL A 96 1.30 8.82 7.79
N GLU A 97 1.26 9.26 6.52
CA GLU A 97 1.83 10.54 6.11
C GLU A 97 0.87 11.69 6.44
N SER A 98 -0.43 11.52 6.18
CA SER A 98 -1.48 12.49 6.52
C SER A 98 -2.86 11.85 6.60
N GLY A 99 -3.82 12.55 7.22
CA GLY A 99 -5.17 12.06 7.46
C GLY A 99 -5.25 11.12 8.68
N THR A 100 -6.36 10.42 8.83
CA THR A 100 -6.57 9.43 9.89
C THR A 100 -6.83 8.07 9.27
N TYR A 101 -6.02 7.09 9.63
CA TYR A 101 -6.11 5.72 9.15
C TYR A 101 -6.90 4.86 10.13
N GLY A 102 -8.04 4.33 9.70
CA GLY A 102 -8.79 3.29 10.40
C GLY A 102 -8.37 1.92 9.87
N PHE A 103 -7.85 1.06 10.74
CA PHE A 103 -7.50 -0.31 10.41
C PHE A 103 -8.30 -1.29 11.27
N THR A 104 -8.91 -2.29 10.63
CA THR A 104 -9.61 -3.38 11.34
C THR A 104 -9.00 -4.71 10.91
N PRO A 105 -8.22 -5.41 11.74
CA PRO A 105 -7.83 -6.78 11.45
C PRO A 105 -9.07 -7.67 11.52
N VAL A 106 -9.32 -8.46 10.48
CA VAL A 106 -10.47 -9.38 10.37
C VAL A 106 -10.06 -10.82 10.63
N ILE A 107 -8.88 -11.20 10.10
CA ILE A 107 -8.27 -12.52 10.26
C ILE A 107 -6.76 -12.29 10.50
N GLY A 108 -6.15 -13.16 11.32
CA GLY A 108 -4.73 -13.11 11.67
C GLY A 108 -4.45 -12.16 12.84
N GLU A 109 -3.42 -12.49 13.60
CA GLU A 109 -3.02 -11.73 14.81
C GLU A 109 -1.65 -11.05 14.65
N ALA A 110 -0.98 -11.24 13.52
CA ALA A 110 0.38 -10.74 13.29
C ALA A 110 0.39 -9.26 12.85
N SER A 111 -0.28 -8.39 13.63
CA SER A 111 -0.30 -6.94 13.42
C SER A 111 0.27 -6.20 14.62
N GLN A 112 1.02 -5.11 14.36
CA GLN A 112 1.58 -4.25 15.38
C GLN A 112 1.50 -2.79 14.97
N VAL A 113 1.02 -1.95 15.89
CA VAL A 113 1.00 -0.49 15.72
C VAL A 113 2.14 0.13 16.53
N THR A 114 2.93 0.96 15.88
CA THR A 114 3.93 1.81 16.51
C THR A 114 3.41 3.24 16.51
N ARG A 115 3.22 3.82 17.70
CA ARG A 115 2.77 5.20 17.87
C ARG A 115 3.94 6.18 17.75
N ALA A 116 3.75 7.28 17.05
CA ALA A 116 4.73 8.35 16.96
C ALA A 116 5.13 8.89 18.37
N THR A 117 4.17 8.92 19.30
CA THR A 117 4.37 9.38 20.68
C THR A 117 4.97 8.34 21.62
N ALA A 118 5.02 7.05 21.21
CA ALA A 118 5.54 5.94 22.03
C ALA A 118 6.25 4.88 21.15
N PRO A 119 7.33 5.24 20.44
CA PRO A 119 7.93 4.40 19.40
C PRO A 119 8.56 3.10 19.93
N GLY A 120 8.79 2.97 21.22
CA GLY A 120 9.37 1.78 21.83
C GLY A 120 8.38 0.75 22.36
N THR A 121 7.08 0.98 22.24
CA THR A 121 6.03 0.10 22.81
C THR A 121 5.00 -0.22 21.74
N PRO A 122 5.16 -1.33 20.98
CA PRO A 122 4.17 -1.74 20.00
C PRO A 122 2.83 -2.08 20.66
N GLU A 123 1.74 -1.68 20.00
CA GLU A 123 0.37 -2.00 20.36
C GLU A 123 -0.16 -3.08 19.41
N VAL A 124 -0.79 -4.13 19.94
CA VAL A 124 -1.39 -5.21 19.13
C VAL A 124 -2.86 -4.90 18.92
N PRO A 125 -3.32 -4.66 17.68
CA PRO A 125 -4.74 -4.46 17.39
C PRO A 125 -5.56 -5.69 17.71
N THR A 126 -6.77 -5.49 18.25
CA THR A 126 -7.70 -6.57 18.54
C THR A 126 -8.47 -6.94 17.25
N VAL A 127 -8.49 -8.23 16.89
CA VAL A 127 -9.26 -8.75 15.76
C VAL A 127 -10.74 -8.35 15.89
N GLY A 128 -11.30 -7.84 14.80
CA GLY A 128 -12.68 -7.34 14.72
C GLY A 128 -12.91 -5.95 15.32
N SER A 129 -11.85 -5.29 15.84
CA SER A 129 -11.96 -3.94 16.40
C SER A 129 -11.14 -2.95 15.58
N GLU A 130 -11.76 -1.83 15.18
CA GLU A 130 -11.04 -0.77 14.47
C GLU A 130 -10.08 -0.06 15.43
N ILE A 131 -8.86 0.13 14.97
CA ILE A 131 -7.86 0.99 15.59
C ILE A 131 -7.60 2.21 14.70
N LEU A 132 -7.51 3.40 15.29
CA LEU A 132 -7.23 4.63 14.57
C LEU A 132 -5.75 5.00 14.71
N LEU A 133 -5.12 5.34 13.59
CA LEU A 133 -3.74 5.79 13.51
C LEU A 133 -3.70 7.23 13.01
N ALA A 134 -2.88 8.05 13.66
CA ALA A 134 -2.65 9.45 13.32
C ALA A 134 -1.36 9.62 12.50
N PRO A 135 -1.12 10.78 11.87
CA PRO A 135 0.13 11.08 11.18
C PRO A 135 1.36 10.81 12.06
N GLY A 136 2.32 10.07 11.50
CA GLY A 136 3.51 9.62 12.19
C GLY A 136 3.40 8.23 12.84
N ASP A 137 2.19 7.68 12.99
CA ASP A 137 2.01 6.29 13.43
C ASP A 137 2.32 5.33 12.29
N ALA A 138 2.69 4.09 12.63
CA ALA A 138 2.93 3.03 11.66
C ALA A 138 2.23 1.74 12.08
N LEU A 139 1.70 1.02 11.09
CA LEU A 139 1.15 -0.32 11.22
C LEU A 139 2.09 -1.29 10.49
N PHE A 140 2.48 -2.34 11.16
CA PHE A 140 3.03 -3.55 10.54
C PHE A 140 1.96 -4.64 10.54
N HIS A 141 1.83 -5.39 9.47
CA HIS A 141 1.12 -6.66 9.45
C HIS A 141 1.79 -7.66 8.50
N ASP A 142 1.66 -8.93 8.83
CA ASP A 142 2.22 -10.02 8.04
C ASP A 142 1.27 -10.47 6.91
N GLU A 143 1.73 -11.38 6.05
CA GLU A 143 1.02 -11.85 4.84
C GLU A 143 -0.27 -12.63 5.14
N ASP A 144 -0.44 -13.17 6.35
CA ASP A 144 -1.63 -13.92 6.78
C ASP A 144 -2.75 -13.03 7.37
N VAL A 145 -2.52 -11.72 7.47
CA VAL A 145 -3.50 -10.79 7.99
C VAL A 145 -4.46 -10.35 6.90
N THR A 146 -5.76 -10.54 7.15
CA THR A 146 -6.84 -9.89 6.38
C THR A 146 -7.28 -8.65 7.13
N GLY A 147 -7.19 -7.49 6.49
CA GLY A 147 -7.54 -6.20 7.07
C GLY A 147 -8.60 -5.46 6.26
N ILE A 148 -9.23 -4.49 6.91
CA ILE A 148 -10.06 -3.45 6.29
C ILE A 148 -9.36 -2.13 6.55
N ASP A 149 -9.15 -1.33 5.48
CA ASP A 149 -8.54 -0.02 5.57
C ASP A 149 -9.57 1.07 5.30
N ARG A 150 -9.51 2.15 6.05
CA ARG A 150 -10.48 3.24 5.91
C ARG A 150 -9.82 4.60 6.09
N ALA A 151 -10.17 5.55 5.20
CA ALA A 151 -9.92 6.96 5.42
C ALA A 151 -10.99 7.53 6.35
N VAL A 152 -10.59 7.98 7.54
CA VAL A 152 -11.49 8.46 8.60
C VAL A 152 -11.45 9.98 8.67
N GLY A 153 -12.62 10.60 8.84
CA GLY A 153 -12.76 12.06 8.92
C GLY A 153 -12.98 12.72 7.57
N ASP A 154 -12.68 14.01 7.49
CA ASP A 154 -13.02 14.88 6.35
C ASP A 154 -11.83 15.14 5.41
N GLU A 155 -10.69 14.52 5.67
CA GLU A 155 -9.48 14.67 4.86
C GLU A 155 -9.10 13.35 4.18
N PRO A 156 -8.46 13.40 3.00
CA PRO A 156 -7.88 12.20 2.39
C PRO A 156 -6.80 11.58 3.30
N LEU A 157 -6.74 10.26 3.31
CA LEU A 157 -5.67 9.52 3.97
C LEU A 157 -4.53 9.28 2.99
N VAL A 158 -3.30 9.58 3.40
CA VAL A 158 -2.09 9.25 2.65
C VAL A 158 -1.21 8.33 3.47
N LEU A 159 -0.93 7.15 2.91
CA LEU A 159 -0.03 6.16 3.48
C LEU A 159 1.24 6.01 2.65
N LEU A 160 2.38 5.89 3.32
CA LEU A 160 3.58 5.32 2.73
C LEU A 160 3.63 3.83 3.06
N LEU A 161 3.66 2.99 2.03
CA LEU A 161 3.64 1.53 2.14
C LEU A 161 5.00 0.96 1.77
N ALA A 162 5.63 0.22 2.67
CA ALA A 162 6.76 -0.64 2.35
C ALA A 162 6.27 -2.09 2.32
N VAL A 163 6.33 -2.75 1.16
CA VAL A 163 5.81 -4.10 0.95
C VAL A 163 6.90 -4.99 0.37
N LEU A 164 7.12 -6.15 0.99
CA LEU A 164 8.00 -7.19 0.46
C LEU A 164 7.15 -8.32 -0.11
N PHE A 165 7.03 -8.43 -1.43
CA PHE A 165 6.07 -9.31 -2.08
C PHE A 165 6.61 -10.01 -3.32
N ASP A 166 5.88 -11.00 -3.83
CA ASP A 166 6.13 -11.62 -5.13
C ASP A 166 5.65 -10.68 -6.25
N PRO A 167 6.54 -10.15 -7.11
CA PRO A 167 6.17 -9.18 -8.14
C PRO A 167 5.30 -9.77 -9.28
N THR A 168 5.06 -11.07 -9.29
CA THR A 168 4.12 -11.70 -10.23
C THR A 168 2.67 -11.64 -9.75
N GLN A 169 2.44 -11.20 -8.49
CA GLN A 169 1.13 -11.05 -7.89
C GLN A 169 0.73 -9.55 -7.79
N PRO A 170 -0.56 -9.22 -7.73
CA PRO A 170 -1.00 -7.87 -7.43
C PRO A 170 -0.59 -7.47 -6.00
N LEU A 171 -0.53 -6.17 -5.74
CA LEU A 171 -0.11 -5.63 -4.44
C LEU A 171 -1.04 -6.02 -3.30
N TYR A 172 -2.31 -6.29 -3.58
CA TYR A 172 -3.30 -6.80 -2.62
C TYR A 172 -4.33 -7.69 -3.33
N HIS A 173 -4.99 -8.56 -2.56
CA HIS A 173 -6.08 -9.42 -2.98
C HIS A 173 -7.31 -9.14 -2.14
N LEU A 174 -8.47 -8.87 -2.76
CA LEU A 174 -9.73 -8.78 -2.02
C LEU A 174 -10.08 -10.15 -1.44
N ALA A 175 -10.38 -10.18 -0.15
CA ALA A 175 -10.78 -11.39 0.56
C ALA A 175 -12.31 -11.45 0.64
N HIS A 176 -12.88 -12.64 0.41
CA HIS A 176 -14.28 -12.92 0.75
C HIS A 176 -14.31 -13.39 2.21
N VAL A 177 -14.86 -12.58 3.09
CA VAL A 177 -15.18 -13.00 4.46
C VAL A 177 -16.66 -13.34 4.47
N ASP A 178 -16.98 -14.62 4.69
CA ASP A 178 -18.37 -15.05 4.88
C ASP A 178 -18.89 -14.43 6.18
N GLU A 179 -19.90 -13.58 6.09
CA GLU A 179 -20.55 -12.91 7.23
C GLU A 179 -21.23 -13.89 8.23
N GLY A 180 -20.96 -15.19 8.11
CA GLY A 180 -21.67 -16.25 8.84
C GLY A 180 -20.85 -17.10 9.80
N THR A 181 -19.53 -16.92 9.90
CA THR A 181 -18.73 -17.72 10.84
C THR A 181 -18.42 -16.90 12.09
N PRO A 182 -19.10 -17.16 13.24
CA PRO A 182 -18.66 -16.57 14.49
C PRO A 182 -17.23 -17.07 14.79
N ALA A 183 -16.35 -16.15 15.20
CA ALA A 183 -15.01 -16.49 15.66
C ALA A 183 -15.06 -17.56 16.74
N PRO A 184 -14.10 -18.49 16.77
CA PRO A 184 -14.04 -19.55 17.76
C PRO A 184 -13.84 -19.05 19.19
#